data_027ddac2ff29914cff0396e812595cd7
#
_entry.id   027ddac2ff29914cff0396e812595cd7
#
_cell.length_a   1.000
_cell.length_b   1.000
_cell.length_c   1.000
_cell.angle_alpha   90.00
_cell.angle_beta   90.00
_cell.angle_gamma   90.00
#
_symmetry.space_group_name_H-M   'P 1'
#
loop_
_entity.id
_entity.type
_entity.pdbx_description
1 polymer ?
#
loop_
_entity_poly.entity_id
_entity_poly.type
_entity_poly.pdbx_seq_one_letter_code
_entity_poly.pdbx_strand_id
1 'polypeptide(L)'
;MINHAINFILISLLIFTPIAFASMDFWAFSLMELGILFMIILWAIQFGLVALKRRSLTSEPKTPNSELRIPNSQLRSPGLILLALFLCLIIFQMIPLPSGVVKVLSPKNYELRNFLVTGSPAPSSLLVPGSSSRPSALGLDSSSQPSAGTFFLSLVPFATQVEFFKWLTLIGFFLFLQVWSFPENRGRTLNRLILVIFLVGVFESLYGMFESFSGHHQALNIKLDDSSVAGTFISRNYFAGYLLMVIPLSIGYLLSRKENQILRFKGWRHWLTSLHGKSLLVGFGVVVMILSLLFSASRMGIASLLFSCGLISLLLRSLRGGKKVSRIPVLILVLALLWAAWIGLDAVISRFFTSSDDFKSRWEVWVDTVRMVKDFPLFGSGLGTFTLVFPMYRSFHITGVTNHAENDFLQLTSDVGLVGIGLLLILFIAFFYKAVEGIRSLSEGDPKRYVGIGGLVGIVALMLHSLVEANVQIPANAFLFAFIFAVVLRLPDVTHQRN
;
A
#
# COMPACT_ATOMS: atom_id res chain seq x y z
N MET A 1 30.17 -5.32 -0.41
CA MET A 1 29.83 -4.34 0.63
C MET A 1 28.54 -3.58 0.30
N ILE A 2 28.43 -2.88 -0.83
CA ILE A 2 27.24 -2.05 -1.17
C ILE A 2 25.92 -2.84 -1.17
N ASN A 3 25.87 -4.03 -1.77
CA ASN A 3 24.66 -4.88 -1.75
C ASN A 3 24.24 -5.31 -0.33
N HIS A 4 25.19 -5.47 0.59
CA HIS A 4 24.87 -5.77 2.00
C HIS A 4 24.29 -4.55 2.70
N ALA A 5 24.83 -3.35 2.41
CA ALA A 5 24.27 -2.10 2.94
C ALA A 5 22.85 -1.86 2.44
N ILE A 6 22.60 -2.01 1.14
CA ILE A 6 21.25 -1.90 0.55
C ILE A 6 20.28 -2.88 1.22
N ASN A 7 20.69 -4.16 1.37
CA ASN A 7 19.84 -5.17 2.00
C ASN A 7 19.57 -4.85 3.49
N PHE A 8 20.56 -4.32 4.21
CA PHE A 8 20.41 -3.88 5.59
C PHE A 8 19.40 -2.73 5.70
N ILE A 9 19.52 -1.70 4.87
CA ILE A 9 18.58 -0.56 4.84
C ILE A 9 17.17 -1.04 4.49
N LEU A 10 17.02 -1.92 3.51
CA LEU A 10 15.72 -2.47 3.15
C LEU A 10 15.06 -3.24 4.31
N ILE A 11 15.82 -4.07 5.03
CA ILE A 11 15.34 -4.76 6.23
C ILE A 11 14.96 -3.73 7.31
N SER A 12 15.81 -2.73 7.54
CA SER A 12 15.53 -1.66 8.52
C SER A 12 14.24 -0.90 8.19
N LEU A 13 14.00 -0.59 6.92
CA LEU A 13 12.76 0.08 6.49
C LEU A 13 11.53 -0.82 6.64
N LEU A 14 11.63 -2.12 6.33
CA LEU A 14 10.53 -3.08 6.52
C LEU A 14 10.13 -3.22 8.00
N ILE A 15 11.08 -3.02 8.92
CA ILE A 15 10.82 -3.02 10.37
C ILE A 15 10.33 -1.65 10.83
N PHE A 16 11.00 -0.58 10.40
CA PHE A 16 10.76 0.77 10.85
C PHE A 16 9.39 1.31 10.45
N THR A 17 8.99 1.11 9.18
CA THR A 17 7.80 1.77 8.63
C THR A 17 6.50 1.43 9.38
N PRO A 18 6.18 0.17 9.75
CA PRO A 18 5.00 -0.09 10.56
C PRO A 18 5.17 0.37 12.01
N ILE A 19 6.33 0.11 12.65
CA ILE A 19 6.56 0.37 14.08
C ILE A 19 6.53 1.87 14.38
N ALA A 20 7.02 2.72 13.47
CA ALA A 20 7.02 4.17 13.64
C ALA A 20 5.66 4.80 13.25
N PHE A 21 4.59 4.42 13.95
CA PHE A 21 3.21 4.92 13.75
C PHE A 21 2.72 4.79 12.30
N ALA A 22 3.02 3.65 11.66
CA ALA A 22 2.77 3.45 10.24
C ALA A 22 3.44 4.51 9.33
N SER A 23 4.48 5.18 9.82
CA SER A 23 5.17 6.30 9.17
C SER A 23 4.23 7.46 8.80
N MET A 24 3.16 7.68 9.56
CA MET A 24 2.21 8.79 9.34
C MET A 24 2.76 10.12 9.83
N ASP A 25 3.58 10.12 10.88
CA ASP A 25 4.23 11.32 11.37
C ASP A 25 5.28 11.82 10.38
N PHE A 26 5.39 13.14 10.24
CA PHE A 26 6.28 13.77 9.27
C PHE A 26 7.73 13.31 9.39
N TRP A 27 8.25 13.16 10.62
CA TRP A 27 9.63 12.70 10.86
C TRP A 27 9.84 11.23 10.39
N ALA A 28 8.88 10.35 10.67
CA ALA A 28 8.96 8.94 10.31
C ALA A 28 8.82 8.74 8.79
N PHE A 29 7.90 9.47 8.18
CA PHE A 29 7.74 9.53 6.73
C PHE A 29 9.02 10.02 6.03
N SER A 30 9.61 11.14 6.49
CA SER A 30 10.84 11.68 5.93
C SER A 30 12.02 10.71 6.05
N LEU A 31 12.14 9.97 7.17
CA LEU A 31 13.17 8.94 7.33
C LEU A 31 12.96 7.76 6.36
N MET A 32 11.73 7.37 6.10
CA MET A 32 11.41 6.36 5.08
C MET A 32 11.87 6.82 3.69
N GLU A 33 11.53 8.05 3.30
CA GLU A 33 11.93 8.61 2.00
C GLU A 33 13.46 8.70 1.85
N LEU A 34 14.14 9.23 2.87
CA LEU A 34 15.61 9.33 2.91
C LEU A 34 16.27 7.95 2.82
N GLY A 35 15.73 6.94 3.51
CA GLY A 35 16.23 5.58 3.45
C GLY A 35 16.09 4.98 2.05
N ILE A 36 14.96 5.19 1.38
CA ILE A 36 14.73 4.76 0.01
C ILE A 36 15.69 5.48 -0.95
N LEU A 37 15.81 6.80 -0.85
CA LEU A 37 16.71 7.59 -1.68
C LEU A 37 18.15 7.13 -1.51
N PHE A 38 18.59 6.89 -0.28
CA PHE A 38 19.94 6.41 0.02
C PHE A 38 20.21 5.02 -0.60
N MET A 39 19.25 4.10 -0.58
CA MET A 39 19.36 2.82 -1.29
C MET A 39 19.55 3.01 -2.80
N ILE A 40 18.77 3.90 -3.42
CA ILE A 40 18.84 4.20 -4.84
C ILE A 40 20.21 4.82 -5.19
N ILE A 41 20.72 5.74 -4.37
CA ILE A 41 22.04 6.36 -4.54
C ILE A 41 23.15 5.30 -4.43
N LEU A 42 23.12 4.44 -3.43
CA LEU A 42 24.11 3.36 -3.28
C LEU A 42 24.11 2.42 -4.49
N TRP A 43 22.93 2.08 -5.00
CA TRP A 43 22.79 1.28 -6.20
C TRP A 43 23.34 1.99 -7.45
N ALA A 44 23.06 3.28 -7.62
CA ALA A 44 23.57 4.08 -8.73
C ALA A 44 25.11 4.18 -8.70
N ILE A 45 25.69 4.39 -7.52
CA ILE A 45 27.16 4.37 -7.32
C ILE A 45 27.74 3.01 -7.71
N GLN A 46 27.15 1.91 -7.25
CA GLN A 46 27.57 0.56 -7.60
C GLN A 46 27.54 0.33 -9.11
N PHE A 47 26.44 0.75 -9.75
CA PHE A 47 26.28 0.65 -11.22
C PHE A 47 27.36 1.45 -11.96
N GLY A 48 27.64 2.70 -11.53
CA GLY A 48 28.68 3.56 -12.08
C GLY A 48 30.07 2.95 -11.95
N LEU A 49 30.42 2.44 -10.75
CA LEU A 49 31.72 1.79 -10.53
C LEU A 49 31.94 0.56 -11.40
N VAL A 50 30.90 -0.27 -11.59
CA VAL A 50 30.98 -1.44 -12.49
C VAL A 50 31.09 -1.01 -13.95
N ALA A 51 30.37 0.03 -14.38
CA ALA A 51 30.45 0.57 -15.72
C ALA A 51 31.85 1.14 -16.02
N LEU A 52 32.47 1.86 -15.07
CA LEU A 52 33.82 2.37 -15.20
C LEU A 52 34.87 1.24 -15.29
N LYS A 53 34.75 0.24 -14.41
CA LYS A 53 35.64 -0.93 -14.44
C LYS A 53 35.56 -1.71 -15.76
N ARG A 54 34.39 -1.79 -16.39
CA ARG A 54 34.23 -2.40 -17.72
C ARG A 54 34.94 -1.59 -18.81
N ARG A 55 34.88 -0.26 -18.78
CA ARG A 55 35.58 0.60 -19.76
C ARG A 55 37.10 0.47 -19.66
N SER A 56 37.63 0.25 -18.46
CA SER A 56 39.10 0.07 -18.26
C SER A 56 39.62 -1.34 -18.68
N LEU A 57 38.74 -2.32 -18.84
CA LEU A 57 39.09 -3.71 -19.16
C LEU A 57 38.83 -4.10 -20.65
N THR A 58 38.38 -3.16 -21.49
CA THR A 58 38.10 -3.42 -22.91
C THR A 58 39.36 -3.37 -23.77
N SER A 59 40.35 -4.22 -23.49
CA SER A 59 41.35 -4.61 -24.46
C SER A 59 41.22 -6.07 -24.97
N GLU A 60 40.25 -6.86 -24.46
CA GLU A 60 39.93 -8.19 -24.98
C GLU A 60 38.41 -8.47 -24.98
N PRO A 61 37.85 -9.05 -26.07
CA PRO A 61 36.44 -9.40 -26.12
C PRO A 61 36.20 -10.71 -25.36
N LYS A 62 36.03 -10.67 -24.05
CA LYS A 62 35.55 -11.80 -23.27
C LYS A 62 34.03 -11.69 -23.04
N THR A 63 33.38 -12.84 -23.25
CA THR A 63 31.94 -13.11 -23.09
C THR A 63 31.25 -12.28 -21.99
N PRO A 64 30.09 -11.69 -22.26
CA PRO A 64 29.41 -10.81 -21.30
C PRO A 64 28.88 -11.63 -20.13
N ASN A 65 29.51 -11.50 -18.95
CA ASN A 65 28.94 -11.96 -17.71
C ASN A 65 27.59 -11.22 -17.46
N SER A 66 26.55 -12.00 -17.28
CA SER A 66 25.14 -11.65 -17.28
C SER A 66 24.66 -10.80 -16.08
N GLU A 67 25.54 -10.32 -15.21
CA GLU A 67 25.15 -9.79 -13.89
C GLU A 67 24.63 -8.34 -13.85
N LEU A 68 24.76 -7.58 -14.94
CA LEU A 68 24.34 -6.16 -14.99
C LEU A 68 23.65 -5.76 -16.30
N ARG A 69 22.99 -6.67 -16.97
CA ARG A 69 22.07 -6.29 -18.05
C ARG A 69 20.75 -5.86 -17.43
N ILE A 70 20.45 -4.55 -17.46
CA ILE A 70 19.05 -4.10 -17.43
C ILE A 70 18.42 -4.74 -18.67
N PRO A 71 17.47 -5.67 -18.52
CA PRO A 71 16.84 -6.27 -19.70
C PRO A 71 16.15 -5.15 -20.47
N ASN A 72 16.57 -4.88 -21.71
CA ASN A 72 15.96 -3.85 -22.56
C ASN A 72 14.44 -4.03 -22.72
N SER A 73 13.93 -5.24 -22.51
CA SER A 73 12.50 -5.55 -22.49
C SER A 73 11.75 -4.96 -21.29
N GLN A 74 12.41 -4.75 -20.14
CA GLN A 74 11.77 -4.15 -18.97
C GLN A 74 11.65 -2.62 -19.09
N LEU A 75 12.66 -1.95 -19.66
CA LEU A 75 12.63 -0.50 -19.89
C LEU A 75 11.59 -0.07 -20.93
N ARG A 76 11.18 -0.96 -21.83
CA ARG A 76 10.13 -0.71 -22.84
C ARG A 76 8.76 -1.24 -22.44
N SER A 77 8.55 -1.56 -21.17
CA SER A 77 7.25 -2.07 -20.74
C SER A 77 6.19 -0.92 -20.76
N PRO A 78 4.98 -1.17 -21.29
CA PRO A 78 3.90 -0.19 -21.28
C PRO A 78 3.62 0.40 -19.88
N GLY A 79 3.90 -0.36 -18.83
CA GLY A 79 3.73 0.09 -17.44
C GLY A 79 4.66 1.25 -17.06
N LEU A 80 5.89 1.32 -17.59
CA LEU A 80 6.80 2.46 -17.33
C LEU A 80 6.28 3.75 -17.99
N ILE A 81 5.71 3.63 -19.18
CA ILE A 81 5.11 4.78 -19.87
C ILE A 81 3.93 5.31 -19.06
N LEU A 82 3.07 4.43 -18.55
CA LEU A 82 1.92 4.83 -17.73
C LEU A 82 2.34 5.48 -16.40
N LEU A 83 3.40 4.95 -15.74
CA LEU A 83 3.97 5.58 -14.55
C LEU A 83 4.54 6.97 -14.85
N ALA A 84 5.27 7.11 -15.96
CA ALA A 84 5.80 8.40 -16.38
C ALA A 84 4.66 9.39 -16.71
N LEU A 85 3.62 8.95 -17.44
CA LEU A 85 2.45 9.77 -17.72
C LEU A 85 1.72 10.21 -16.45
N PHE A 86 1.61 9.33 -15.45
CA PHE A 86 1.02 9.70 -14.17
C PHE A 86 1.86 10.75 -13.43
N LEU A 87 3.18 10.61 -13.37
CA LEU A 87 4.06 11.63 -12.78
C LEU A 87 4.00 12.95 -13.58
N CYS A 88 3.96 12.88 -14.91
CA CYS A 88 3.77 14.07 -15.76
C CYS A 88 2.43 14.76 -15.49
N LEU A 89 1.36 14.01 -15.22
CA LEU A 89 0.06 14.58 -14.85
C LEU A 89 0.16 15.37 -13.53
N ILE A 90 0.84 14.82 -12.51
CA ILE A 90 1.02 15.54 -11.24
C ILE A 90 1.86 16.80 -11.43
N ILE A 91 2.94 16.73 -12.22
CA ILE A 91 3.74 17.90 -12.57
C ILE A 91 2.86 18.93 -13.30
N PHE A 92 2.02 18.50 -14.24
CA PHE A 92 1.10 19.37 -14.97
C PHE A 92 0.12 20.08 -14.05
N GLN A 93 -0.32 19.45 -12.95
CA GLN A 93 -1.15 20.13 -11.94
C GLN A 93 -0.41 21.29 -11.23
N MET A 94 0.93 21.25 -11.17
CA MET A 94 1.77 22.24 -10.46
C MET A 94 2.36 23.31 -11.38
N ILE A 95 2.24 23.18 -12.70
CA ILE A 95 2.77 24.17 -13.64
C ILE A 95 1.81 25.39 -13.70
N PRO A 96 2.37 26.62 -13.66
CA PRO A 96 1.58 27.81 -13.86
C PRO A 96 1.06 27.88 -15.32
N LEU A 97 -0.26 28.02 -15.47
CA LEU A 97 -0.95 28.04 -16.74
C LEU A 97 -1.64 29.39 -16.94
N PRO A 98 -1.81 29.83 -18.20
CA PRO A 98 -2.64 30.99 -18.51
C PRO A 98 -4.10 30.80 -18.02
N SER A 99 -4.72 31.86 -17.54
CA SER A 99 -6.09 31.83 -16.98
C SER A 99 -7.11 31.23 -17.94
N GLY A 100 -6.99 31.53 -19.26
CA GLY A 100 -7.86 30.95 -20.28
C GLY A 100 -7.77 29.44 -20.40
N VAL A 101 -6.59 28.85 -20.22
CA VAL A 101 -6.38 27.40 -20.24
C VAL A 101 -7.05 26.76 -19.03
N VAL A 102 -6.82 27.30 -17.82
CA VAL A 102 -7.44 26.77 -16.59
C VAL A 102 -8.97 26.91 -16.66
N LYS A 103 -9.49 27.98 -17.22
CA LYS A 103 -10.93 28.16 -17.43
C LYS A 103 -11.56 27.04 -18.27
N VAL A 104 -10.84 26.51 -19.26
CA VAL A 104 -11.31 25.39 -20.09
C VAL A 104 -11.12 24.05 -19.42
N LEU A 105 -9.94 23.81 -18.79
CA LEU A 105 -9.58 22.51 -18.22
C LEU A 105 -10.24 22.25 -16.86
N SER A 106 -10.45 23.30 -16.06
CA SER A 106 -11.02 23.23 -14.71
C SER A 106 -11.80 24.53 -14.41
N PRO A 107 -13.02 24.68 -14.96
CA PRO A 107 -13.80 25.91 -14.80
C PRO A 107 -14.01 26.31 -13.35
N LYS A 108 -14.26 25.33 -12.48
CA LYS A 108 -14.47 25.55 -11.04
C LYS A 108 -13.23 26.07 -10.33
N ASN A 109 -12.05 25.55 -10.68
CA ASN A 109 -10.78 26.06 -10.15
C ASN A 109 -10.56 27.52 -10.58
N TYR A 110 -10.82 27.84 -11.86
CA TYR A 110 -10.76 29.22 -12.35
C TYR A 110 -11.70 30.14 -11.56
N GLU A 111 -12.95 29.73 -11.34
CA GLU A 111 -13.95 30.47 -10.57
C GLU A 111 -13.48 30.75 -9.14
N LEU A 112 -13.00 29.70 -8.43
CA LEU A 112 -12.51 29.80 -7.06
C LEU A 112 -11.31 30.74 -6.93
N ARG A 113 -10.32 30.61 -7.82
CA ARG A 113 -9.13 31.48 -7.79
C ARG A 113 -9.44 32.90 -8.15
N ASN A 114 -10.33 33.13 -9.14
CA ASN A 114 -10.76 34.45 -9.52
C ASN A 114 -11.48 35.15 -8.35
N PHE A 115 -12.34 34.43 -7.63
CA PHE A 115 -12.97 34.91 -6.40
C PHE A 115 -11.91 35.34 -5.35
N LEU A 116 -10.89 34.52 -5.11
CA LEU A 116 -9.83 34.83 -4.13
C LEU A 116 -8.99 36.06 -4.54
N VAL A 117 -8.74 36.22 -5.83
CA VAL A 117 -7.92 37.35 -6.35
C VAL A 117 -8.70 38.66 -6.46
N THR A 118 -9.95 38.60 -6.89
CA THR A 118 -10.74 39.82 -7.19
C THR A 118 -11.61 40.31 -6.05
N GLY A 119 -11.74 39.48 -4.96
CA GLY A 119 -12.67 39.77 -3.86
C GLY A 119 -14.13 39.83 -4.29
N SER A 120 -14.47 39.27 -5.45
CA SER A 120 -15.86 39.17 -5.96
C SER A 120 -16.76 38.44 -4.97
N PRO A 121 -18.08 38.64 -4.97
CA PRO A 121 -18.98 37.87 -4.07
C PRO A 121 -18.81 36.38 -4.31
N ALA A 122 -18.79 35.62 -3.21
CA ALA A 122 -18.62 34.19 -3.26
C ALA A 122 -19.69 33.57 -4.17
N PRO A 123 -19.30 32.64 -5.08
CA PRO A 123 -20.25 31.91 -5.89
C PRO A 123 -21.29 31.25 -5.00
N SER A 124 -22.58 31.36 -5.36
CA SER A 124 -23.69 30.75 -4.58
C SER A 124 -23.56 29.25 -4.39
N SER A 125 -22.79 28.58 -5.25
CA SER A 125 -22.44 27.16 -5.17
C SER A 125 -21.43 26.81 -4.05
N LEU A 126 -20.74 27.79 -3.47
CA LEU A 126 -19.82 27.63 -2.33
C LEU A 126 -20.48 27.85 -0.99
N LEU A 127 -21.71 28.38 -0.98
CA LEU A 127 -22.48 28.59 0.24
C LEU A 127 -23.21 27.30 0.56
N VAL A 128 -22.56 26.39 1.31
CA VAL A 128 -23.29 25.28 1.96
C VAL A 128 -24.30 25.92 2.91
N PRO A 129 -25.61 25.61 2.79
CA PRO A 129 -26.61 26.14 3.70
C PRO A 129 -26.24 25.79 5.16
N GLY A 130 -25.90 26.79 5.98
CA GLY A 130 -25.55 26.62 7.39
C GLY A 130 -24.09 26.82 7.76
N SER A 131 -23.15 26.98 6.84
CA SER A 131 -21.77 27.32 7.18
C SER A 131 -21.56 28.83 7.28
N SER A 132 -21.39 29.34 8.50
CA SER A 132 -21.01 30.73 8.77
C SER A 132 -19.47 30.97 8.61
N SER A 133 -18.72 29.98 8.19
CA SER A 133 -17.28 30.07 8.05
C SER A 133 -16.89 30.54 6.65
N ARG A 134 -16.36 31.76 6.61
CA ARG A 134 -15.64 32.26 5.43
C ARG A 134 -14.49 31.31 5.05
N PRO A 135 -14.08 31.22 3.78
CA PRO A 135 -12.97 30.35 3.32
C PRO A 135 -11.58 30.76 3.83
N SER A 136 -11.45 31.37 4.98
CA SER A 136 -10.18 31.62 5.68
C SER A 136 -9.45 30.32 6.06
N ALA A 137 -10.12 29.16 5.91
CA ALA A 137 -9.55 27.84 6.15
C ALA A 137 -8.56 27.34 5.08
N LEU A 138 -8.44 28.02 3.94
CA LEU A 138 -7.48 27.60 2.89
C LEU A 138 -6.02 27.89 3.21
N GLY A 139 -5.71 28.50 4.38
CA GLY A 139 -4.30 28.76 4.78
C GLY A 139 -3.49 29.56 3.73
N LEU A 140 -4.20 30.25 2.83
CA LEU A 140 -3.59 31.11 1.85
C LEU A 140 -3.24 32.43 2.55
N ASP A 141 -2.10 32.43 3.24
CA ASP A 141 -1.50 33.66 3.71
C ASP A 141 -1.40 34.64 2.53
N SER A 142 -1.85 35.85 2.76
CA SER A 142 -1.82 36.95 1.79
C SER A 142 -0.40 37.26 1.27
N SER A 143 0.64 36.67 1.87
CA SER A 143 2.04 36.79 1.46
C SER A 143 2.45 35.89 0.28
N SER A 144 1.64 34.92 -0.10
CA SER A 144 1.88 34.00 -1.23
C SER A 144 0.94 34.22 -2.42
N GLN A 145 0.43 35.45 -2.62
CA GLN A 145 -0.41 35.74 -3.77
C GLN A 145 0.37 35.48 -5.08
N PRO A 146 -0.09 34.56 -5.94
CA PRO A 146 0.48 34.44 -7.27
C PRO A 146 0.28 35.76 -8.01
N SER A 147 1.33 36.22 -8.70
CA SER A 147 1.26 37.40 -9.58
C SER A 147 0.00 37.34 -10.45
N ALA A 148 -0.71 38.43 -10.54
CA ALA A 148 -1.95 38.56 -11.29
C ALA A 148 -1.78 37.96 -12.69
N GLY A 149 -2.47 36.83 -12.96
CA GLY A 149 -2.52 36.19 -14.28
C GLY A 149 -2.03 34.74 -14.37
N THR A 150 -1.39 34.16 -13.31
CA THR A 150 -0.96 32.77 -13.33
C THR A 150 -1.85 31.89 -12.47
N PHE A 151 -2.35 30.81 -13.04
CA PHE A 151 -3.25 29.86 -12.40
C PHE A 151 -2.62 28.45 -12.45
N PHE A 152 -2.89 27.63 -11.44
CA PHE A 152 -2.46 26.23 -11.40
C PHE A 152 -3.70 25.34 -11.46
N LEU A 153 -3.57 24.12 -11.98
CA LEU A 153 -4.66 23.14 -11.91
C LEU A 153 -4.85 22.61 -10.47
N SER A 154 -3.76 22.45 -9.71
CA SER A 154 -3.87 22.17 -8.27
C SER A 154 -4.39 23.41 -7.53
N LEU A 155 -5.41 23.26 -6.68
CA LEU A 155 -5.88 24.31 -5.78
C LEU A 155 -4.83 24.70 -4.74
N VAL A 156 -4.03 23.74 -4.28
CA VAL A 156 -2.96 23.94 -3.30
C VAL A 156 -1.66 23.32 -3.82
N PRO A 157 -0.89 24.02 -4.67
CA PRO A 157 0.30 23.46 -5.34
C PRO A 157 1.35 22.92 -4.37
N PHE A 158 1.50 23.51 -3.18
CA PHE A 158 2.43 23.04 -2.16
C PHE A 158 2.05 21.64 -1.63
N ALA A 159 0.77 21.39 -1.35
CA ALA A 159 0.31 20.06 -0.93
C ALA A 159 0.55 19.02 -2.03
N THR A 160 0.29 19.40 -3.29
CA THR A 160 0.57 18.54 -4.46
C THR A 160 2.07 18.27 -4.61
N GLN A 161 2.93 19.21 -4.31
CA GLN A 161 4.39 19.03 -4.32
C GLN A 161 4.85 18.00 -3.26
N VAL A 162 4.33 18.09 -2.04
CA VAL A 162 4.65 17.14 -0.96
C VAL A 162 4.23 15.71 -1.37
N GLU A 163 2.98 15.56 -1.85
CA GLU A 163 2.48 14.27 -2.30
C GLU A 163 3.20 13.76 -3.54
N PHE A 164 3.62 14.65 -4.46
CA PHE A 164 4.44 14.27 -5.61
C PHE A 164 5.74 13.59 -5.19
N PHE A 165 6.46 14.13 -4.19
CA PHE A 165 7.70 13.51 -3.71
C PHE A 165 7.44 12.15 -3.05
N LYS A 166 6.33 11.99 -2.30
CA LYS A 166 5.91 10.70 -1.76
C LYS A 166 5.71 9.65 -2.88
N TRP A 167 4.92 9.99 -3.89
CA TRP A 167 4.67 9.09 -5.01
C TRP A 167 5.94 8.82 -5.83
N LEU A 168 6.76 9.83 -6.08
CA LEU A 168 8.04 9.69 -6.77
C LEU A 168 8.97 8.73 -6.03
N THR A 169 9.04 8.84 -4.70
CA THR A 169 9.85 7.96 -3.86
C THR A 169 9.33 6.52 -3.89
N LEU A 170 8.02 6.29 -3.75
CA LEU A 170 7.43 4.95 -3.80
C LEU A 170 7.54 4.32 -5.20
N ILE A 171 7.34 5.09 -6.26
CA ILE A 171 7.55 4.64 -7.64
C ILE A 171 9.04 4.34 -7.87
N GLY A 172 9.93 5.22 -7.42
CA GLY A 172 11.38 5.02 -7.47
C GLY A 172 11.80 3.75 -6.73
N PHE A 173 11.25 3.49 -5.55
CA PHE A 173 11.46 2.27 -4.78
C PHE A 173 10.98 1.02 -5.54
N PHE A 174 9.77 1.07 -6.08
CA PHE A 174 9.24 -0.03 -6.90
C PHE A 174 10.14 -0.32 -8.10
N LEU A 175 10.54 0.71 -8.87
CA LEU A 175 11.43 0.57 -10.02
C LEU A 175 12.83 0.08 -9.62
N PHE A 176 13.37 0.60 -8.53
CA PHE A 176 14.63 0.13 -7.96
C PHE A 176 14.57 -1.37 -7.67
N LEU A 177 13.50 -1.85 -7.01
CA LEU A 177 13.32 -3.28 -6.75
C LEU A 177 13.19 -4.10 -8.05
N GLN A 178 12.71 -3.53 -9.16
CA GLN A 178 12.65 -4.23 -10.45
C GLN A 178 14.04 -4.44 -11.08
N VAL A 179 15.00 -3.54 -10.86
CA VAL A 179 16.33 -3.60 -11.46
C VAL A 179 17.43 -4.08 -10.52
N TRP A 180 17.28 -3.86 -9.22
CA TRP A 180 18.30 -4.27 -8.26
C TRP A 180 18.45 -5.78 -8.22
N SER A 181 19.67 -6.25 -8.49
CA SER A 181 20.00 -7.69 -8.40
C SER A 181 20.20 -8.08 -6.94
N PHE A 182 19.32 -8.92 -6.43
CA PHE A 182 19.54 -9.52 -5.12
C PHE A 182 20.91 -10.24 -5.08
N PRO A 183 21.68 -10.18 -3.95
CA PRO A 183 22.95 -10.85 -3.81
C PRO A 183 22.86 -12.35 -4.11
N GLU A 184 24.01 -12.99 -4.39
CA GLU A 184 24.26 -14.34 -4.93
C GLU A 184 23.32 -15.50 -4.52
N ASN A 185 22.55 -15.38 -3.45
CA ASN A 185 21.54 -16.33 -3.03
C ASN A 185 20.14 -15.70 -3.03
N ARG A 186 19.66 -15.28 -4.22
CA ARG A 186 18.33 -14.62 -4.39
C ARG A 186 17.20 -15.27 -3.60
N GLY A 187 17.10 -16.58 -3.60
CA GLY A 187 16.08 -17.32 -2.83
C GLY A 187 16.22 -17.17 -1.31
N ARG A 188 17.45 -17.12 -0.81
CA ARG A 188 17.69 -16.91 0.63
C ARG A 188 17.38 -15.48 1.05
N THR A 189 17.75 -14.50 0.25
CA THR A 189 17.47 -13.08 0.54
C THR A 189 15.97 -12.83 0.54
N LEU A 190 15.24 -13.29 -0.48
CA LEU A 190 13.79 -13.18 -0.53
C LEU A 190 13.11 -13.84 0.68
N ASN A 191 13.52 -15.06 1.03
CA ASN A 191 12.98 -15.75 2.19
C ASN A 191 13.27 -15.01 3.51
N ARG A 192 14.42 -14.34 3.64
CA ARG A 192 14.73 -13.49 4.81
C ARG A 192 13.84 -12.26 4.87
N LEU A 193 13.62 -11.57 3.75
CA LEU A 193 12.75 -10.40 3.69
C LEU A 193 11.30 -10.76 4.04
N ILE A 194 10.79 -11.87 3.51
CA ILE A 194 9.45 -12.36 3.87
C ILE A 194 9.39 -12.76 5.34
N LEU A 195 10.43 -13.39 5.86
CA LEU A 195 10.51 -13.73 7.30
C LEU A 195 10.51 -12.46 8.17
N VAL A 196 11.20 -11.40 7.77
CA VAL A 196 11.18 -10.11 8.48
C VAL A 196 9.76 -9.54 8.50
N ILE A 197 9.08 -9.48 7.34
CA ILE A 197 7.69 -9.00 7.24
C ILE A 197 6.77 -9.83 8.15
N PHE A 198 6.92 -11.16 8.13
CA PHE A 198 6.17 -12.05 9.01
C PHE A 198 6.42 -11.75 10.50
N LEU A 199 7.70 -11.61 10.90
CA LEU A 199 8.06 -11.35 12.31
C LEU A 199 7.54 -9.99 12.78
N VAL A 200 7.58 -8.97 11.92
CA VAL A 200 7.01 -7.65 12.22
C VAL A 200 5.49 -7.75 12.34
N GLY A 201 4.80 -8.47 11.45
CA GLY A 201 3.36 -8.69 11.56
C GLY A 201 2.96 -9.43 12.84
N VAL A 202 3.75 -10.41 13.28
CA VAL A 202 3.54 -11.09 14.57
C VAL A 202 3.79 -10.14 15.74
N PHE A 203 4.86 -9.34 15.70
CA PHE A 203 5.15 -8.33 16.72
C PHE A 203 4.02 -7.32 16.85
N GLU A 204 3.58 -6.72 15.75
CA GLU A 204 2.47 -5.76 15.70
C GLU A 204 1.17 -6.37 16.29
N SER A 205 0.93 -7.65 15.97
CA SER A 205 -0.23 -8.37 16.46
C SER A 205 -0.19 -8.64 17.97
N LEU A 206 0.95 -9.09 18.47
CA LEU A 206 1.14 -9.35 19.90
C LEU A 206 1.13 -8.06 20.70
N TYR A 207 1.81 -7.03 20.20
CA TYR A 207 1.86 -5.73 20.85
C TYR A 207 0.45 -5.11 20.93
N GLY A 208 -0.29 -5.09 19.81
CA GLY A 208 -1.64 -4.54 19.79
C GLY A 208 -2.63 -5.29 20.68
N MET A 209 -2.55 -6.63 20.74
CA MET A 209 -3.38 -7.40 21.68
C MET A 209 -2.98 -7.13 23.14
N PHE A 210 -1.68 -7.01 23.43
CA PHE A 210 -1.20 -6.68 24.76
C PHE A 210 -1.72 -5.32 25.21
N GLU A 211 -1.58 -4.28 24.40
CA GLU A 211 -2.06 -2.93 24.72
C GLU A 211 -3.60 -2.88 24.92
N SER A 212 -4.33 -3.55 24.03
CA SER A 212 -5.80 -3.59 24.10
C SER A 212 -6.28 -4.35 25.36
N PHE A 213 -5.70 -5.51 25.66
CA PHE A 213 -6.17 -6.35 26.80
C PHE A 213 -5.64 -5.88 28.14
N SER A 214 -4.51 -5.16 28.20
CA SER A 214 -4.02 -4.55 29.45
C SER A 214 -4.74 -3.26 29.83
N GLY A 215 -5.58 -2.73 28.93
CA GLY A 215 -6.32 -1.48 29.16
C GLY A 215 -5.51 -0.20 28.98
N HIS A 216 -4.26 -0.28 28.49
CA HIS A 216 -3.43 0.90 28.24
C HIS A 216 -3.94 1.68 27.03
N HIS A 217 -4.39 0.99 25.98
CA HIS A 217 -4.91 1.57 24.72
C HIS A 217 -3.99 2.63 24.13
N GLN A 218 -2.72 2.28 23.93
CA GLN A 218 -1.69 3.18 23.42
C GLN A 218 -1.03 2.60 22.14
N ALA A 219 -0.74 3.49 21.19
CA ALA A 219 0.24 3.20 20.17
C ALA A 219 1.57 3.80 20.63
N LEU A 220 2.46 2.96 21.17
CA LEU A 220 3.68 3.36 21.89
C LEU A 220 3.34 4.32 23.05
N ASN A 221 3.43 5.62 22.88
CA ASN A 221 3.13 6.63 23.92
C ASN A 221 1.91 7.50 23.55
N ILE A 222 1.24 7.23 22.43
CA ILE A 222 0.06 7.98 21.97
C ILE A 222 -1.17 7.24 22.42
N LYS A 223 -2.00 7.86 23.26
CA LYS A 223 -3.28 7.29 23.70
C LYS A 223 -4.24 7.22 22.53
N LEU A 224 -4.79 6.03 22.30
CA LEU A 224 -5.81 5.79 21.28
C LEU A 224 -7.19 6.00 21.88
N ASP A 225 -8.09 6.64 21.14
CA ASP A 225 -9.48 6.83 21.56
C ASP A 225 -10.30 5.54 21.51
N ASP A 226 -9.76 4.51 20.83
CA ASP A 226 -10.44 3.23 20.63
C ASP A 226 -9.72 2.10 21.41
N SER A 227 -10.52 1.29 22.10
CA SER A 227 -10.05 0.11 22.84
C SER A 227 -9.74 -1.12 21.96
N SER A 228 -9.88 -1.00 20.63
CA SER A 228 -9.61 -2.11 19.71
C SER A 228 -8.12 -2.31 19.44
N VAL A 229 -7.77 -3.50 18.96
CA VAL A 229 -6.40 -3.85 18.61
C VAL A 229 -5.95 -3.06 17.36
N ALA A 230 -4.90 -2.28 17.48
CA ALA A 230 -4.36 -1.45 16.39
C ALA A 230 -2.83 -1.60 16.20
N GLY A 231 -2.13 -2.39 17.00
CA GLY A 231 -0.67 -2.45 16.97
C GLY A 231 -0.05 -1.10 17.31
N THR A 232 1.00 -0.73 16.60
CA THR A 232 1.60 0.61 16.69
C THR A 232 0.94 1.61 15.75
N PHE A 233 -0.11 1.21 15.02
CA PHE A 233 -0.86 2.07 14.12
C PHE A 233 -1.84 2.97 14.89
N ILE A 234 -2.04 4.19 14.39
CA ILE A 234 -3.00 5.14 14.97
C ILE A 234 -4.45 4.66 14.77
N SER A 235 -4.72 3.91 13.70
CA SER A 235 -6.04 3.38 13.37
C SER A 235 -6.03 1.87 13.23
N ARG A 236 -7.02 1.22 13.86
CA ARG A 236 -7.29 -0.22 13.72
C ARG A 236 -7.51 -0.66 12.26
N ASN A 237 -8.07 0.23 11.43
CA ASN A 237 -8.33 -0.08 10.03
C ASN A 237 -7.04 -0.07 9.20
N TYR A 238 -6.13 0.84 9.47
CA TYR A 238 -4.80 0.88 8.82
C TYR A 238 -3.96 -0.33 9.22
N PHE A 239 -4.01 -0.72 10.48
CA PHE A 239 -3.42 -1.95 10.98
C PHE A 239 -4.01 -3.19 10.29
N ALA A 240 -5.34 -3.26 10.15
CA ALA A 240 -5.99 -4.35 9.42
C ALA A 240 -5.50 -4.40 7.96
N GLY A 241 -5.39 -3.24 7.27
CA GLY A 241 -4.83 -3.15 5.92
C GLY A 241 -3.41 -3.71 5.81
N TYR A 242 -2.55 -3.43 6.79
CA TYR A 242 -1.21 -4.00 6.88
C TYR A 242 -1.25 -5.52 7.00
N LEU A 243 -2.02 -6.05 7.95
CA LEU A 243 -2.15 -7.50 8.15
C LEU A 243 -2.78 -8.23 6.98
N LEU A 244 -3.70 -7.59 6.23
CA LEU A 244 -4.29 -8.16 5.02
C LEU A 244 -3.26 -8.43 3.92
N MET A 245 -2.14 -7.75 3.91
CA MET A 245 -1.00 -8.07 3.03
C MET A 245 -0.09 -9.13 3.63
N VAL A 246 0.19 -9.04 4.93
CA VAL A 246 1.16 -9.92 5.60
C VAL A 246 0.62 -11.35 5.78
N ILE A 247 -0.64 -11.52 6.14
CA ILE A 247 -1.25 -12.85 6.39
C ILE A 247 -1.21 -13.73 5.14
N PRO A 248 -1.74 -13.32 3.97
CA PRO A 248 -1.69 -14.14 2.76
C PRO A 248 -0.27 -14.43 2.28
N LEU A 249 0.63 -13.44 2.37
CA LEU A 249 2.05 -13.63 2.04
C LEU A 249 2.69 -14.69 2.96
N SER A 250 2.39 -14.65 4.26
CA SER A 250 2.89 -15.60 5.25
C SER A 250 2.34 -17.00 5.05
N ILE A 251 1.07 -17.14 4.64
CA ILE A 251 0.48 -18.43 4.22
C ILE A 251 1.23 -18.96 2.99
N GLY A 252 1.46 -18.12 1.98
CA GLY A 252 2.26 -18.49 0.81
C GLY A 252 3.68 -18.93 1.18
N TYR A 253 4.33 -18.22 2.09
CA TYR A 253 5.64 -18.57 2.62
C TYR A 253 5.62 -19.91 3.37
N LEU A 254 4.63 -20.15 4.23
CA LEU A 254 4.43 -21.43 4.92
C LEU A 254 4.35 -22.58 3.92
N LEU A 255 3.57 -22.41 2.86
CA LEU A 255 3.37 -23.43 1.83
C LEU A 255 4.60 -23.64 0.93
N SER A 256 5.44 -22.62 0.77
CA SER A 256 6.65 -22.66 -0.05
C SER A 256 7.78 -23.50 0.56
N ARG A 257 7.73 -23.82 1.86
CA ARG A 257 8.79 -24.56 2.53
C ARG A 257 8.80 -26.03 2.09
N LYS A 258 9.88 -26.45 1.40
CA LYS A 258 10.05 -27.83 0.89
C LYS A 258 9.99 -28.90 1.99
N GLU A 259 10.26 -28.50 3.24
CA GLU A 259 10.20 -29.37 4.41
C GLU A 259 8.75 -29.73 4.79
N ASN A 260 7.77 -29.09 4.19
CA ASN A 260 6.37 -29.36 4.43
C ASN A 260 5.94 -30.63 3.68
N GLN A 261 6.27 -31.78 4.21
CA GLN A 261 5.62 -33.06 3.88
C GLN A 261 4.11 -33.04 4.20
N ILE A 262 3.58 -31.89 4.68
CA ILE A 262 2.15 -31.61 4.86
C ILE A 262 1.34 -31.97 3.59
N LEU A 263 1.97 -31.91 2.43
CA LEU A 263 1.37 -32.27 1.15
C LEU A 263 1.12 -33.79 1.00
N ARG A 264 1.77 -34.63 1.80
CA ARG A 264 1.57 -36.10 1.81
C ARG A 264 0.70 -36.51 3.01
N PHE A 265 -0.56 -36.14 3.00
CA PHE A 265 -1.53 -36.56 4.00
C PHE A 265 -1.71 -38.09 4.00
N LYS A 266 -1.02 -38.79 4.89
CA LYS A 266 -1.25 -40.22 5.21
C LYS A 266 -2.04 -40.43 6.52
N GLY A 267 -2.74 -39.38 7.01
CA GLY A 267 -3.52 -39.45 8.26
C GLY A 267 -3.10 -38.35 9.26
N TRP A 268 -4.03 -37.94 10.15
CA TRP A 268 -3.85 -36.85 11.08
C TRP A 268 -2.68 -37.05 12.07
N ARG A 269 -2.44 -38.31 12.53
CA ARG A 269 -1.32 -38.65 13.41
C ARG A 269 0.04 -38.46 12.73
N HIS A 270 0.16 -38.86 11.45
CA HIS A 270 1.40 -38.67 10.69
C HIS A 270 1.63 -37.18 10.35
N TRP A 271 0.56 -36.41 10.19
CA TRP A 271 0.63 -34.97 10.00
C TRP A 271 1.22 -34.26 11.24
N LEU A 272 0.73 -34.58 12.45
CA LEU A 272 1.26 -33.99 13.70
C LEU A 272 2.75 -34.33 13.94
N THR A 273 3.17 -35.54 13.60
CA THR A 273 4.56 -35.97 13.80
C THR A 273 5.52 -35.48 12.71
N SER A 274 5.00 -35.08 11.53
CA SER A 274 5.80 -34.59 10.42
C SER A 274 5.96 -33.05 10.40
N LEU A 275 5.31 -32.33 11.33
CA LEU A 275 5.44 -30.88 11.45
C LEU A 275 6.82 -30.51 11.98
N HIS A 276 7.67 -29.97 11.12
CA HIS A 276 8.93 -29.35 11.58
C HIS A 276 8.61 -28.13 12.43
N GLY A 277 9.29 -27.97 13.56
CA GLY A 277 9.04 -26.89 14.53
C GLY A 277 8.99 -25.49 13.91
N LYS A 278 9.81 -25.22 12.89
CA LYS A 278 9.80 -23.95 12.16
C LYS A 278 8.50 -23.68 11.39
N SER A 279 7.89 -24.72 10.78
CA SER A 279 6.62 -24.57 10.06
C SER A 279 5.45 -24.40 11.02
N LEU A 280 5.51 -25.07 12.16
CA LEU A 280 4.53 -24.93 13.24
C LEU A 280 4.57 -23.48 13.79
N LEU A 281 5.77 -22.93 14.02
CA LEU A 281 5.95 -21.56 14.50
C LEU A 281 5.38 -20.53 13.52
N VAL A 282 5.62 -20.71 12.20
CA VAL A 282 5.05 -19.82 11.19
C VAL A 282 3.51 -19.95 11.15
N GLY A 283 2.98 -21.17 11.22
CA GLY A 283 1.53 -21.39 11.27
C GLY A 283 0.89 -20.75 12.51
N PHE A 284 1.53 -20.89 13.67
CA PHE A 284 1.10 -20.24 14.91
C PHE A 284 1.10 -18.71 14.78
N GLY A 285 2.18 -18.13 14.25
CA GLY A 285 2.24 -16.68 14.02
C GLY A 285 1.14 -16.18 13.06
N VAL A 286 0.78 -16.97 12.03
CA VAL A 286 -0.36 -16.63 11.15
C VAL A 286 -1.68 -16.64 11.94
N VAL A 287 -1.90 -17.62 12.82
CA VAL A 287 -3.09 -17.65 13.69
C VAL A 287 -3.13 -16.41 14.60
N VAL A 288 -2.00 -16.03 15.21
CA VAL A 288 -1.87 -14.83 16.05
C VAL A 288 -2.24 -13.58 15.26
N MET A 289 -1.75 -13.42 14.04
CA MET A 289 -2.09 -12.27 13.17
C MET A 289 -3.58 -12.25 12.80
N ILE A 290 -4.19 -13.40 12.51
CA ILE A 290 -5.62 -13.49 12.23
C ILE A 290 -6.43 -13.12 13.46
N LEU A 291 -6.07 -13.60 14.65
CA LEU A 291 -6.72 -13.23 15.90
C LEU A 291 -6.66 -11.72 16.13
N SER A 292 -5.47 -11.13 15.97
CA SER A 292 -5.27 -9.70 16.13
C SER A 292 -6.14 -8.89 15.16
N LEU A 293 -6.26 -9.32 13.91
CA LEU A 293 -7.15 -8.71 12.93
C LEU A 293 -8.63 -8.85 13.31
N LEU A 294 -9.06 -10.00 13.87
CA LEU A 294 -10.42 -10.18 14.36
C LEU A 294 -10.70 -9.23 15.54
N PHE A 295 -9.78 -9.13 16.51
CA PHE A 295 -9.90 -8.23 17.66
C PHE A 295 -9.72 -6.74 17.31
N SER A 296 -9.17 -6.41 16.13
CA SER A 296 -9.21 -5.03 15.62
C SER A 296 -10.64 -4.56 15.35
N ALA A 297 -11.60 -5.50 15.23
CA ALA A 297 -12.99 -5.24 14.90
C ALA A 297 -13.18 -4.37 13.64
N SER A 298 -12.21 -4.41 12.71
CA SER A 298 -12.32 -3.80 11.38
C SER A 298 -13.21 -4.67 10.50
N ARG A 299 -14.44 -4.25 10.24
CA ARG A 299 -15.44 -5.04 9.51
C ARG A 299 -14.97 -5.42 8.11
N MET A 300 -14.49 -4.41 7.35
CA MET A 300 -13.97 -4.67 6.02
C MET A 300 -12.63 -5.41 6.07
N GLY A 301 -11.83 -5.21 7.11
CA GLY A 301 -10.65 -6.02 7.37
C GLY A 301 -10.99 -7.50 7.50
N ILE A 302 -12.01 -7.84 8.30
CA ILE A 302 -12.51 -9.21 8.48
C ILE A 302 -13.10 -9.76 7.18
N ALA A 303 -13.95 -8.99 6.47
CA ALA A 303 -14.53 -9.40 5.19
C ALA A 303 -13.43 -9.67 4.13
N SER A 304 -12.43 -8.79 4.03
CA SER A 304 -11.30 -8.93 3.12
C SER A 304 -10.40 -10.13 3.49
N LEU A 305 -10.25 -10.45 4.78
CA LEU A 305 -9.55 -11.65 5.24
C LEU A 305 -10.28 -12.93 4.81
N LEU A 306 -11.60 -12.99 5.02
CA LEU A 306 -12.42 -14.14 4.61
C LEU A 306 -12.34 -14.35 3.09
N PHE A 307 -12.45 -13.26 2.33
CA PHE A 307 -12.27 -13.29 0.87
C PHE A 307 -10.88 -13.80 0.50
N SER A 308 -9.81 -13.33 1.17
CA SER A 308 -8.43 -13.75 0.92
C SER A 308 -8.23 -15.24 1.17
N CYS A 309 -8.73 -15.77 2.28
CA CYS A 309 -8.65 -17.19 2.58
C CYS A 309 -9.39 -18.05 1.53
N GLY A 310 -10.54 -17.58 1.07
CA GLY A 310 -11.30 -18.21 -0.01
C GLY A 310 -10.54 -18.19 -1.34
N LEU A 311 -10.00 -17.02 -1.71
CA LEU A 311 -9.25 -16.82 -2.94
C LEU A 311 -7.96 -17.64 -2.99
N ILE A 312 -7.15 -17.63 -1.89
CA ILE A 312 -5.97 -18.51 -1.80
C ILE A 312 -6.40 -19.97 -1.98
N SER A 313 -7.44 -20.40 -1.27
CA SER A 313 -7.90 -21.78 -1.33
C SER A 313 -8.35 -22.17 -2.75
N LEU A 314 -9.02 -21.26 -3.45
CA LEU A 314 -9.44 -21.47 -4.85
C LEU A 314 -8.23 -21.55 -5.79
N LEU A 315 -7.29 -20.63 -5.69
CA LEU A 315 -6.08 -20.60 -6.52
C LEU A 315 -5.21 -21.84 -6.28
N LEU A 316 -5.03 -22.25 -5.02
CA LEU A 316 -4.30 -23.46 -4.68
C LEU A 316 -5.00 -24.73 -5.20
N ARG A 317 -6.33 -24.76 -5.23
CA ARG A 317 -7.10 -25.91 -5.75
C ARG A 317 -6.87 -26.12 -7.23
N SER A 318 -6.60 -25.06 -7.99
CA SER A 318 -6.32 -25.14 -9.44
C SER A 318 -4.95 -25.76 -9.76
N LEU A 319 -4.05 -25.92 -8.76
CA LEU A 319 -2.75 -26.56 -8.93
C LEU A 319 -2.86 -28.08 -8.85
N ARG A 320 -1.96 -28.82 -9.57
CA ARG A 320 -1.86 -30.27 -9.44
C ARG A 320 -1.58 -30.68 -7.99
N GLY A 321 -2.39 -31.58 -7.45
CA GLY A 321 -2.29 -31.97 -6.03
C GLY A 321 -2.83 -30.95 -5.05
N GLY A 322 -3.29 -29.76 -5.49
CA GLY A 322 -3.70 -28.64 -4.67
C GLY A 322 -4.96 -28.85 -3.81
N LYS A 323 -5.79 -29.90 -4.10
CA LYS A 323 -7.03 -30.18 -3.33
C LYS A 323 -6.80 -30.31 -1.82
N LYS A 324 -5.68 -30.91 -1.39
CA LYS A 324 -5.35 -31.07 0.04
C LYS A 324 -4.79 -29.77 0.63
N VAL A 325 -3.91 -29.10 -0.10
CA VAL A 325 -3.25 -27.84 0.29
C VAL A 325 -4.24 -26.69 0.39
N SER A 326 -5.25 -26.68 -0.48
CA SER A 326 -6.29 -25.64 -0.48
C SER A 326 -7.13 -25.58 0.79
N ARG A 327 -7.07 -26.61 1.65
CA ARG A 327 -7.77 -26.62 2.94
C ARG A 327 -6.98 -25.92 4.05
N ILE A 328 -5.67 -25.70 3.88
CA ILE A 328 -4.80 -25.15 4.93
C ILE A 328 -5.22 -23.71 5.32
N PRO A 329 -5.47 -22.78 4.40
CA PRO A 329 -5.91 -21.43 4.77
C PRO A 329 -7.24 -21.45 5.55
N VAL A 330 -8.18 -22.30 5.14
CA VAL A 330 -9.46 -22.45 5.82
C VAL A 330 -9.28 -23.07 7.20
N LEU A 331 -8.42 -24.09 7.34
CA LEU A 331 -8.13 -24.71 8.65
C LEU A 331 -7.52 -23.70 9.62
N ILE A 332 -6.55 -22.89 9.16
CA ILE A 332 -5.92 -21.85 9.97
C ILE A 332 -6.97 -20.82 10.41
N LEU A 333 -7.85 -20.40 9.49
CA LEU A 333 -8.95 -19.48 9.80
C LEU A 333 -9.91 -20.08 10.84
N VAL A 334 -10.31 -21.34 10.69
CA VAL A 334 -11.20 -22.03 11.64
C VAL A 334 -10.55 -22.13 13.02
N LEU A 335 -9.27 -22.47 13.09
CA LEU A 335 -8.53 -22.51 14.35
C LEU A 335 -8.48 -21.12 15.03
N ALA A 336 -8.26 -20.07 14.25
CA ALA A 336 -8.28 -18.70 14.76
C ALA A 336 -9.67 -18.29 15.27
N LEU A 337 -10.74 -18.64 14.54
CA LEU A 337 -12.12 -18.36 14.94
C LEU A 337 -12.51 -19.13 16.23
N LEU A 338 -12.12 -20.41 16.34
CA LEU A 338 -12.35 -21.18 17.54
C LEU A 338 -11.61 -20.59 18.76
N TRP A 339 -10.38 -20.12 18.55
CA TRP A 339 -9.60 -19.47 19.60
C TRP A 339 -10.19 -18.10 19.96
N ALA A 340 -10.61 -17.31 18.98
CA ALA A 340 -11.30 -16.03 19.22
C ALA A 340 -12.59 -16.24 20.02
N ALA A 341 -13.38 -17.27 19.69
CA ALA A 341 -14.60 -17.62 20.43
C ALA A 341 -14.31 -18.05 21.87
N TRP A 342 -13.17 -18.72 22.12
CA TRP A 342 -12.74 -19.10 23.47
C TRP A 342 -12.29 -17.90 24.31
N ILE A 343 -11.60 -16.91 23.73
CA ILE A 343 -11.19 -15.68 24.43
C ILE A 343 -12.41 -14.80 24.73
N GLY A 344 -13.43 -14.82 23.88
CA GLY A 344 -14.64 -14.01 23.96
C GLY A 344 -14.75 -13.04 22.76
N LEU A 345 -15.86 -13.13 22.05
CA LEU A 345 -16.15 -12.28 20.89
C LEU A 345 -17.09 -11.11 21.22
N ASP A 346 -17.48 -10.94 22.48
CA ASP A 346 -18.50 -9.97 22.89
C ASP A 346 -18.15 -8.54 22.43
N ALA A 347 -16.89 -8.13 22.59
CA ALA A 347 -16.42 -6.83 22.13
C ALA A 347 -16.44 -6.68 20.60
N VAL A 348 -16.20 -7.76 19.86
CA VAL A 348 -16.26 -7.76 18.39
C VAL A 348 -17.72 -7.73 17.93
N ILE A 349 -18.56 -8.57 18.55
CA ILE A 349 -19.98 -8.71 18.22
C ILE A 349 -20.74 -7.42 18.53
N SER A 350 -20.56 -6.85 19.74
CA SER A 350 -21.23 -5.60 20.13
C SER A 350 -20.92 -4.47 19.14
N ARG A 351 -19.67 -4.36 18.67
CA ARG A 351 -19.29 -3.34 17.68
C ARG A 351 -19.89 -3.58 16.29
N PHE A 352 -20.10 -4.82 15.89
CA PHE A 352 -20.80 -5.11 14.63
C PHE A 352 -22.24 -4.58 14.63
N PHE A 353 -22.90 -4.58 15.77
CA PHE A 353 -24.29 -4.14 15.91
C PHE A 353 -24.46 -2.68 16.27
N THR A 354 -23.49 -2.03 16.93
CA THR A 354 -23.62 -0.64 17.45
C THR A 354 -23.32 0.45 16.40
N SER A 355 -22.84 0.14 15.22
CA SER A 355 -22.18 1.09 14.33
C SER A 355 -22.92 1.43 13.04
N SER A 356 -24.25 1.62 13.10
CA SER A 356 -24.99 2.35 12.05
C SER A 356 -24.42 3.75 11.79
N ASP A 357 -23.89 4.40 12.81
CA ASP A 357 -23.38 5.78 12.75
C ASP A 357 -22.04 5.88 12.01
N ASP A 358 -21.13 4.89 12.14
CA ASP A 358 -19.88 4.87 11.39
C ASP A 358 -20.10 4.78 9.86
N PHE A 359 -21.06 3.96 9.43
CA PHE A 359 -21.37 3.84 8.00
C PHE A 359 -22.05 5.11 7.49
N LYS A 360 -22.93 5.72 8.29
CA LYS A 360 -23.61 6.96 7.93
C LYS A 360 -22.60 8.10 7.74
N SER A 361 -21.65 8.26 8.67
CA SER A 361 -20.63 9.31 8.56
C SER A 361 -19.74 9.13 7.33
N ARG A 362 -19.34 7.89 6.99
CA ARG A 362 -18.60 7.59 5.77
C ARG A 362 -19.40 7.88 4.52
N TRP A 363 -20.68 7.51 4.52
CA TRP A 363 -21.57 7.78 3.41
C TRP A 363 -21.71 9.29 3.14
N GLU A 364 -21.84 10.10 4.18
CA GLU A 364 -21.86 11.56 4.07
C GLU A 364 -20.56 12.09 3.46
N VAL A 365 -19.39 11.62 3.92
CA VAL A 365 -18.10 11.95 3.33
C VAL A 365 -18.02 11.55 1.85
N TRP A 366 -18.51 10.37 1.49
CA TRP A 366 -18.49 9.90 0.10
C TRP A 366 -19.38 10.74 -0.81
N VAL A 367 -20.60 11.08 -0.36
CA VAL A 367 -21.53 11.93 -1.10
C VAL A 367 -20.90 13.31 -1.38
N ASP A 368 -20.29 13.91 -0.36
CA ASP A 368 -19.65 15.21 -0.49
C ASP A 368 -18.37 15.14 -1.36
N THR A 369 -17.60 14.05 -1.26
CA THR A 369 -16.44 13.82 -2.14
C THR A 369 -16.88 13.64 -3.59
N VAL A 370 -18.01 12.99 -3.87
CA VAL A 370 -18.57 12.88 -5.22
C VAL A 370 -18.95 14.27 -5.77
N ARG A 371 -19.44 15.19 -4.92
CA ARG A 371 -19.66 16.60 -5.35
C ARG A 371 -18.37 17.27 -5.74
N MET A 372 -17.31 17.08 -4.96
CA MET A 372 -15.97 17.59 -5.27
C MET A 372 -15.44 17.01 -6.60
N VAL A 373 -15.61 15.70 -6.86
CA VAL A 373 -15.24 15.07 -8.14
C VAL A 373 -16.01 15.68 -9.31
N LYS A 374 -17.30 16.00 -9.15
CA LYS A 374 -18.11 16.65 -10.20
C LYS A 374 -17.62 18.05 -10.55
N ASP A 375 -17.06 18.77 -9.59
CA ASP A 375 -16.50 20.10 -9.80
C ASP A 375 -15.11 20.07 -10.46
N PHE A 376 -14.33 18.99 -10.22
CA PHE A 376 -12.98 18.79 -10.76
C PHE A 376 -12.83 17.47 -11.53
N PRO A 377 -13.65 17.20 -12.58
CA PRO A 377 -13.79 15.84 -13.12
C PRO A 377 -12.54 15.34 -13.86
N LEU A 378 -11.85 16.18 -14.63
CA LEU A 378 -10.79 15.73 -15.55
C LEU A 378 -9.46 15.52 -14.82
N PHE A 379 -8.98 16.54 -14.13
CA PHE A 379 -7.65 16.58 -13.53
C PHE A 379 -7.66 16.64 -12.01
N GLY A 380 -8.83 16.58 -11.36
CA GLY A 380 -8.97 16.69 -9.92
C GLY A 380 -8.67 18.09 -9.37
N SER A 381 -8.67 18.20 -8.04
CA SER A 381 -8.35 19.43 -7.31
C SER A 381 -6.84 19.63 -7.08
N GLY A 382 -6.03 18.62 -7.40
CA GLY A 382 -4.59 18.51 -7.11
C GLY A 382 -4.32 17.34 -6.19
N LEU A 383 -3.28 16.54 -6.50
CA LEU A 383 -2.89 15.40 -5.68
C LEU A 383 -2.60 15.84 -4.24
N GLY A 384 -3.20 15.17 -3.24
CA GLY A 384 -3.02 15.47 -1.82
C GLY A 384 -3.75 16.72 -1.31
N THR A 385 -4.66 17.29 -2.11
CA THR A 385 -5.41 18.48 -1.69
C THR A 385 -6.71 18.16 -0.94
N PHE A 386 -7.10 16.88 -0.84
CA PHE A 386 -8.38 16.45 -0.25
C PHE A 386 -8.63 17.09 1.12
N THR A 387 -7.73 16.94 2.07
CA THR A 387 -7.89 17.46 3.45
C THR A 387 -8.13 18.97 3.49
N LEU A 388 -7.56 19.72 2.54
CA LEU A 388 -7.65 21.18 2.47
C LEU A 388 -8.89 21.66 1.71
N VAL A 389 -9.32 20.91 0.70
CA VAL A 389 -10.43 21.29 -0.20
C VAL A 389 -11.77 20.72 0.27
N PHE A 390 -11.79 19.50 0.84
CA PHE A 390 -13.00 18.83 1.29
C PHE A 390 -13.87 19.65 2.28
N PRO A 391 -13.30 20.43 3.23
CA PRO A 391 -14.12 21.28 4.12
C PRO A 391 -15.09 22.22 3.39
N MET A 392 -14.80 22.60 2.12
CA MET A 392 -15.68 23.44 1.30
C MET A 392 -16.92 22.68 0.80
N TYR A 393 -16.88 21.36 0.78
CA TYR A 393 -17.96 20.48 0.29
C TYR A 393 -18.71 19.80 1.42
N ARG A 394 -18.17 19.83 2.64
CA ARG A 394 -18.74 19.14 3.79
C ARG A 394 -20.10 19.67 4.16
N SER A 395 -21.13 18.82 4.07
CA SER A 395 -22.53 19.15 4.36
C SER A 395 -22.96 18.79 5.78
N PHE A 396 -22.13 18.10 6.55
CA PHE A 396 -22.41 17.62 7.91
C PHE A 396 -21.47 18.25 8.93
N HIS A 397 -21.88 18.24 10.20
CA HIS A 397 -21.09 18.83 11.28
C HIS A 397 -20.30 17.76 12.02
N ILE A 398 -18.97 17.92 12.08
CA ILE A 398 -18.07 17.14 12.94
C ILE A 398 -17.09 18.06 13.65
N THR A 399 -16.73 17.69 14.88
CA THR A 399 -15.68 18.35 15.67
C THR A 399 -14.32 17.78 15.29
N GLY A 400 -13.80 18.11 14.09
CA GLY A 400 -12.49 17.60 13.67
C GLY A 400 -12.20 17.82 12.19
N VAL A 401 -11.00 17.39 11.77
CA VAL A 401 -10.55 17.45 10.39
C VAL A 401 -10.78 16.09 9.73
N THR A 402 -11.42 16.07 8.57
CA THR A 402 -11.54 14.87 7.74
C THR A 402 -10.26 14.72 6.92
N ASN A 403 -9.35 13.88 7.38
CA ASN A 403 -8.05 13.69 6.73
C ASN A 403 -8.16 12.89 5.43
N HIS A 404 -9.08 11.94 5.37
CA HIS A 404 -9.26 11.02 4.25
C HIS A 404 -10.74 10.83 3.90
N ALA A 405 -10.99 10.46 2.63
CA ALA A 405 -12.34 10.11 2.18
C ALA A 405 -12.80 8.74 2.67
N GLU A 406 -11.97 8.00 3.42
CA GLU A 406 -12.21 6.60 3.82
C GLU A 406 -12.59 5.71 2.60
N ASN A 407 -11.97 6.01 1.47
CA ASN A 407 -12.06 5.28 0.20
C ASN A 407 -10.93 5.79 -0.70
N ASP A 408 -9.86 5.00 -0.86
CA ASP A 408 -8.69 5.40 -1.65
C ASP A 408 -9.03 5.76 -3.11
N PHE A 409 -9.93 5.01 -3.73
CA PHE A 409 -10.29 5.24 -5.14
C PHE A 409 -11.04 6.56 -5.29
N LEU A 410 -11.96 6.84 -4.39
CA LEU A 410 -12.74 8.08 -4.42
C LEU A 410 -11.86 9.29 -4.11
N GLN A 411 -10.97 9.18 -3.12
CA GLN A 411 -10.03 10.24 -2.78
C GLN A 411 -9.06 10.52 -3.95
N LEU A 412 -8.46 9.48 -4.52
CA LEU A 412 -7.59 9.65 -5.68
C LEU A 412 -8.35 10.26 -6.87
N THR A 413 -9.64 9.87 -7.07
CA THR A 413 -10.45 10.48 -8.14
C THR A 413 -10.68 11.97 -7.87
N SER A 414 -10.90 12.41 -6.64
CA SER A 414 -11.04 13.82 -6.30
C SER A 414 -9.73 14.60 -6.48
N ASP A 415 -8.59 13.96 -6.24
CA ASP A 415 -7.27 14.57 -6.26
C ASP A 415 -6.68 14.65 -7.69
N VAL A 416 -6.78 13.58 -8.49
CA VAL A 416 -6.15 13.50 -9.83
C VAL A 416 -7.14 13.40 -10.99
N GLY A 417 -8.43 13.43 -10.70
CA GLY A 417 -9.52 13.37 -11.68
C GLY A 417 -9.62 12.01 -12.38
N LEU A 418 -10.55 11.95 -13.35
CA LEU A 418 -10.80 10.75 -14.15
C LEU A 418 -9.59 10.35 -15.00
N VAL A 419 -8.78 11.32 -15.45
CA VAL A 419 -7.56 11.05 -16.23
C VAL A 419 -6.54 10.32 -15.34
N GLY A 420 -6.28 10.82 -14.14
CA GLY A 420 -5.30 10.23 -13.23
C GLY A 420 -5.71 8.85 -12.72
N ILE A 421 -6.96 8.69 -12.25
CA ILE A 421 -7.44 7.38 -11.79
C ILE A 421 -7.51 6.38 -12.93
N GLY A 422 -7.86 6.80 -14.16
CA GLY A 422 -7.85 5.96 -15.35
C GLY A 422 -6.45 5.44 -15.66
N LEU A 423 -5.41 6.29 -15.62
CA LEU A 423 -4.01 5.86 -15.79
C LEU A 423 -3.59 4.84 -14.73
N LEU A 424 -3.94 5.07 -13.45
CA LEU A 424 -3.62 4.15 -12.36
C LEU A 424 -4.36 2.82 -12.49
N LEU A 425 -5.62 2.82 -12.91
CA LEU A 425 -6.38 1.58 -13.13
C LEU A 425 -5.81 0.76 -14.30
N ILE A 426 -5.48 1.40 -15.42
CA ILE A 426 -4.84 0.71 -16.55
C ILE A 426 -3.49 0.13 -16.13
N LEU A 427 -2.69 0.91 -15.39
CA LEU A 427 -1.41 0.48 -14.86
C LEU A 427 -1.57 -0.73 -13.92
N PHE A 428 -2.52 -0.67 -12.99
CA PHE A 428 -2.79 -1.76 -12.06
C PHE A 428 -3.22 -3.04 -12.80
N ILE A 429 -4.13 -2.92 -13.78
CA ILE A 429 -4.60 -4.05 -14.60
C ILE A 429 -3.41 -4.65 -15.38
N ALA A 430 -2.58 -3.82 -16.01
CA ALA A 430 -1.41 -4.28 -16.76
C ALA A 430 -0.40 -5.02 -15.88
N PHE A 431 -0.12 -4.50 -14.69
CA PHE A 431 0.78 -5.14 -13.74
C PHE A 431 0.16 -6.40 -13.13
N PHE A 432 -1.13 -6.38 -12.82
CA PHE A 432 -1.84 -7.54 -12.31
C PHE A 432 -1.85 -8.70 -13.32
N TYR A 433 -2.11 -8.39 -14.59
CA TYR A 433 -2.02 -9.38 -15.66
C TYR A 433 -0.63 -10.02 -15.74
N LYS A 434 0.44 -9.20 -15.73
CA LYS A 434 1.83 -9.69 -15.74
C LYS A 434 2.16 -10.53 -14.50
N ALA A 435 1.67 -10.14 -13.32
CA ALA A 435 1.86 -10.89 -12.09
C ALA A 435 1.21 -12.28 -12.18
N VAL A 436 -0.02 -12.36 -12.68
CA VAL A 436 -0.73 -13.62 -12.89
C VAL A 436 -0.03 -14.49 -13.92
N GLU A 437 0.37 -13.92 -15.06
CA GLU A 437 1.13 -14.62 -16.11
C GLU A 437 2.45 -15.16 -15.57
N GLY A 438 3.19 -14.31 -14.82
CA GLY A 438 4.43 -14.70 -14.18
C GLY A 438 4.28 -15.84 -13.18
N ILE A 439 3.25 -15.81 -12.34
CA ILE A 439 2.97 -16.92 -11.41
C ILE A 439 2.59 -18.20 -12.17
N ARG A 440 1.86 -18.08 -13.28
CA ARG A 440 1.46 -19.24 -14.11
C ARG A 440 2.66 -19.86 -14.83
N SER A 441 3.65 -19.07 -15.23
CA SER A 441 4.87 -19.56 -15.92
C SER A 441 5.81 -20.35 -15.02
N LEU A 442 5.70 -20.22 -13.69
CA LEU A 442 6.47 -21.00 -12.74
C LEU A 442 6.06 -22.49 -12.79
N SER A 443 7.05 -23.38 -12.73
CA SER A 443 6.82 -24.83 -12.75
C SER A 443 5.91 -25.29 -11.59
N GLU A 444 5.17 -26.36 -11.82
CA GLU A 444 4.37 -27.00 -10.77
C GLU A 444 5.32 -27.53 -9.67
N GLY A 445 5.10 -27.13 -8.43
CA GLY A 445 5.97 -27.47 -7.29
C GLY A 445 7.10 -26.47 -7.03
N ASP A 446 7.26 -25.40 -7.81
CA ASP A 446 8.20 -24.33 -7.46
C ASP A 446 7.69 -23.60 -6.20
N PRO A 447 8.49 -23.57 -5.11
CA PRO A 447 8.12 -22.87 -3.88
C PRO A 447 7.71 -21.41 -4.08
N LYS A 448 8.29 -20.72 -5.07
CA LYS A 448 8.00 -19.32 -5.39
C LYS A 448 6.56 -19.10 -5.84
N ARG A 449 5.94 -20.11 -6.46
CA ARG A 449 4.54 -20.04 -6.90
C ARG A 449 3.60 -19.80 -5.72
N TYR A 450 3.85 -20.44 -4.58
CA TYR A 450 3.05 -20.22 -3.36
C TYR A 450 3.23 -18.83 -2.78
N VAL A 451 4.48 -18.33 -2.76
CA VAL A 451 4.78 -16.95 -2.34
C VAL A 451 4.11 -15.94 -3.28
N GLY A 452 4.16 -16.18 -4.59
CA GLY A 452 3.51 -15.35 -5.59
C GLY A 452 1.99 -15.29 -5.40
N ILE A 453 1.35 -16.44 -5.17
CA ILE A 453 -0.10 -16.50 -4.88
C ILE A 453 -0.41 -15.73 -3.59
N GLY A 454 0.36 -15.97 -2.51
CA GLY A 454 0.16 -15.27 -1.25
C GLY A 454 0.31 -13.75 -1.38
N GLY A 455 1.36 -13.29 -2.07
CA GLY A 455 1.58 -11.86 -2.32
C GLY A 455 0.49 -11.23 -3.18
N LEU A 456 0.09 -11.90 -4.27
CA LEU A 456 -0.98 -11.42 -5.16
C LEU A 456 -2.32 -11.30 -4.43
N VAL A 457 -2.66 -12.30 -3.60
CA VAL A 457 -3.90 -12.25 -2.80
C VAL A 457 -3.84 -11.16 -1.74
N GLY A 458 -2.67 -10.91 -1.13
CA GLY A 458 -2.48 -9.79 -0.20
C GLY A 458 -2.72 -8.44 -0.87
N ILE A 459 -2.24 -8.24 -2.10
CA ILE A 459 -2.51 -7.04 -2.91
C ILE A 459 -4.01 -6.89 -3.17
N VAL A 460 -4.69 -7.96 -3.61
CA VAL A 460 -6.12 -7.93 -3.89
C VAL A 460 -6.93 -7.64 -2.62
N ALA A 461 -6.52 -8.22 -1.49
CA ALA A 461 -7.17 -7.99 -0.20
C ALA A 461 -7.07 -6.53 0.25
N LEU A 462 -5.89 -5.91 0.09
CA LEU A 462 -5.70 -4.49 0.38
C LEU A 462 -6.57 -3.63 -0.53
N MET A 463 -6.59 -3.91 -1.84
CA MET A 463 -7.42 -3.15 -2.80
C MET A 463 -8.92 -3.27 -2.49
N LEU A 464 -9.38 -4.45 -2.06
CA LEU A 464 -10.76 -4.63 -1.61
C LEU A 464 -11.05 -3.81 -0.34
N HIS A 465 -10.13 -3.80 0.62
CA HIS A 465 -10.23 -2.99 1.84
C HIS A 465 -10.20 -1.49 1.54
N SER A 466 -9.42 -1.06 0.55
CA SER A 466 -9.30 0.33 0.08
C SER A 466 -10.57 0.91 -0.56
N LEU A 467 -11.59 0.08 -0.83
CA LEU A 467 -12.93 0.57 -1.25
C LEU A 467 -13.66 1.31 -0.11
N VAL A 468 -13.29 1.07 1.14
CA VAL A 468 -13.95 1.66 2.31
C VAL A 468 -12.98 2.20 3.36
N GLU A 469 -11.69 2.25 3.02
CA GLU A 469 -10.62 2.74 3.91
C GLU A 469 -9.49 3.41 3.13
N ALA A 470 -8.74 4.29 3.80
CA ALA A 470 -7.59 4.98 3.23
C ALA A 470 -6.29 4.20 3.49
N ASN A 471 -6.04 3.12 2.76
CA ASN A 471 -4.85 2.27 2.96
C ASN A 471 -3.62 2.74 2.18
N VAL A 472 -3.80 3.13 0.91
CA VAL A 472 -2.70 3.55 0.04
C VAL A 472 -2.16 4.93 0.45
N GLN A 473 -2.96 5.71 1.17
CA GLN A 473 -2.53 6.98 1.75
C GLN A 473 -1.56 6.78 2.93
N ILE A 474 -1.63 5.62 3.59
CA ILE A 474 -0.80 5.29 4.76
C ILE A 474 0.60 4.83 4.29
N PRO A 475 1.69 5.54 4.65
CA PRO A 475 3.02 5.29 4.08
C PRO A 475 3.53 3.86 4.29
N ALA A 476 3.33 3.26 5.46
CA ALA A 476 3.74 1.88 5.72
C ALA A 476 3.00 0.88 4.83
N ASN A 477 1.69 1.07 4.63
CA ASN A 477 0.88 0.21 3.78
C ASN A 477 1.28 0.37 2.30
N ALA A 478 1.48 1.61 1.84
CA ALA A 478 1.93 1.90 0.48
C ALA A 478 3.33 1.34 0.20
N PHE A 479 4.26 1.46 1.16
CA PHE A 479 5.61 0.89 1.05
C PHE A 479 5.59 -0.63 0.96
N LEU A 480 4.84 -1.31 1.85
CA LEU A 480 4.69 -2.76 1.82
C LEU A 480 3.99 -3.25 0.56
N PHE A 481 2.96 -2.53 0.10
CA PHE A 481 2.27 -2.79 -1.16
C PHE A 481 3.25 -2.73 -2.35
N ALA A 482 4.03 -1.66 -2.46
CA ALA A 482 5.04 -1.50 -3.52
C ALA A 482 6.09 -2.60 -3.47
N PHE A 483 6.54 -3.00 -2.26
CA PHE A 483 7.48 -4.09 -2.05
C PHE A 483 6.90 -5.43 -2.53
N ILE A 484 5.73 -5.82 -2.03
CA ILE A 484 5.11 -7.11 -2.38
C ILE A 484 4.83 -7.17 -3.87
N PHE A 485 4.32 -6.10 -4.45
CA PHE A 485 4.00 -6.05 -5.87
C PHE A 485 5.26 -6.17 -6.75
N ALA A 486 6.33 -5.47 -6.37
CA ALA A 486 7.62 -5.61 -7.05
C ALA A 486 8.17 -7.04 -6.97
N VAL A 487 8.08 -7.68 -5.81
CA VAL A 487 8.52 -9.07 -5.61
C VAL A 487 7.72 -10.02 -6.47
N VAL A 488 6.39 -9.93 -6.48
CA VAL A 488 5.51 -10.83 -7.24
C VAL A 488 5.81 -10.75 -8.74
N LEU A 489 6.01 -9.55 -9.28
CA LEU A 489 6.35 -9.36 -10.70
C LEU A 489 7.71 -9.97 -11.09
N ARG A 490 8.64 -10.06 -10.16
CA ARG A 490 10.01 -10.57 -10.43
C ARG A 490 10.19 -12.07 -10.20
N LEU A 491 9.23 -12.76 -9.60
CA LEU A 491 9.36 -14.20 -9.33
C LEU A 491 9.75 -15.05 -10.55
N PRO A 492 9.23 -14.79 -11.77
CA PRO A 492 9.59 -15.56 -12.97
C PRO A 492 11.05 -15.39 -13.40
N ASP A 493 11.61 -14.16 -13.33
CA ASP A 493 12.96 -13.85 -13.82
C ASP A 493 14.06 -14.58 -13.03
N VAL A 494 13.74 -15.04 -11.84
CA VAL A 494 14.66 -15.77 -10.95
C VAL A 494 14.90 -17.21 -11.45
N THR A 495 14.09 -17.73 -12.39
CA THR A 495 14.19 -19.11 -12.89
C THR A 495 15.05 -19.26 -14.15
N HIS A 496 15.10 -18.24 -15.03
CA HIS A 496 15.82 -18.32 -16.31
C HIS A 496 17.35 -18.26 -16.22
N GLN A 497 17.95 -18.06 -15.03
CA GLN A 497 19.42 -18.00 -14.85
C GLN A 497 20.03 -19.29 -14.31
N ARG A 498 19.29 -20.41 -14.27
CA ARG A 498 19.81 -21.72 -13.83
C ARG A 498 20.06 -22.74 -14.95
N ASN A 499 19.82 -22.38 -16.22
CA ASN A 499 20.12 -23.23 -17.38
C ASN A 499 21.33 -22.72 -18.14
#